data_4cded72344c9044bb1546d2ef2954455
#
_entry.id   4cded72344c9044bb1546d2ef2954455
#
_cell.length_a   1.000
_cell.length_b   1.000
_cell.length_c   1.000
_cell.angle_alpha   90.00
_cell.angle_beta   90.00
_cell.angle_gamma   90.00
#
_symmetry.space_group_name_H-M   'P 1'
#
loop_
_entity.id
_entity.type
_entity.pdbx_description
1 polymer ?
#
loop_
_entity_poly.entity_id
_entity_poly.type
_entity_poly.pdbx_seq_one_letter_code
_entity_poly.pdbx_strand_id
1 'polypeptide(L)'
;MTILTPPWRMASRLIIVAIAGAAAAAAALSAPKTGPKATVGNDQAIDDTSARLLNQGREVFRFETFGDEAWWTDTIQLHRAIEGQNHGGVGGGVSPATALSVGLKVDIDAIPKKIQDAIARGAVDLNDPAVTLALLQLDAVVGVKATLSDNGNSIQSMGITCALCHSTVDDSFAPGIGHRLDGWANRDLNVGLIVSLAPNLQPIADLLQTDVATVKTVLNSWGPGRYDAWLDKDGKAFRPDGGQAGTLLPPAFGLAGVNLHTWTGSGSVPYWNAYVAATQMHGTQVTFYDPRLSDPAQYPVAARSGSWNTRGVDPGSASGKLDALHYYQVSIPAPKPPKGSFDAAAAARGKTVFLDRAQCATCHVPPLYTEPGYAIHTPAEIGIDSFQADRSPTHGYRTSPLAGLWTHQKGGFYHDGRFATLDDVVNHYDALLGLNLTAAEKRDLVQFLLSI
;
A
#
# COMPACT_ATOMS: atom_id res chain seq x y z
N MET A 1 29.35 -18.59 42.75
CA MET A 1 29.39 -18.84 41.30
C MET A 1 28.81 -17.62 40.65
N THR A 2 29.65 -16.66 40.31
CA THR A 2 29.26 -15.31 39.83
C THR A 2 29.08 -15.38 38.33
N ILE A 3 27.87 -15.19 37.86
CA ILE A 3 27.55 -15.18 36.44
C ILE A 3 27.93 -13.80 35.91
N LEU A 4 29.00 -13.73 35.13
CA LEU A 4 29.42 -12.54 34.39
C LEU A 4 28.43 -12.29 33.26
N THR A 5 27.67 -11.20 33.30
CA THR A 5 26.85 -10.71 32.18
C THR A 5 27.77 -10.18 31.08
N PRO A 6 27.51 -10.53 29.81
CA PRO A 6 28.36 -10.08 28.70
C PRO A 6 28.25 -8.58 28.45
N PRO A 7 29.34 -7.90 28.07
CA PRO A 7 29.43 -6.43 27.97
C PRO A 7 28.56 -5.77 26.87
N TRP A 8 27.94 -6.54 25.99
CA TRP A 8 27.12 -6.03 24.87
C TRP A 8 25.73 -5.53 25.27
N ARG A 9 25.19 -5.93 26.43
CA ARG A 9 23.93 -5.39 26.94
C ARG A 9 23.98 -3.89 27.32
N MET A 10 25.17 -3.35 27.66
CA MET A 10 25.32 -1.92 27.97
C MET A 10 25.39 -1.03 26.70
N ALA A 11 25.91 -1.57 25.59
CA ALA A 11 26.02 -0.83 24.33
C ALA A 11 24.66 -0.56 23.71
N SER A 12 23.73 -1.52 23.80
CA SER A 12 22.35 -1.35 23.27
C SER A 12 21.59 -0.23 24.01
N ARG A 13 21.70 -0.14 25.32
CA ARG A 13 21.02 0.91 26.09
C ARG A 13 21.58 2.31 25.83
N LEU A 14 22.86 2.45 25.56
CA LEU A 14 23.52 3.72 25.23
C LEU A 14 23.16 4.22 23.82
N ILE A 15 22.91 3.30 22.89
CA ILE A 15 22.49 3.65 21.53
C ILE A 15 21.03 4.11 21.51
N ILE A 16 20.14 3.50 22.29
CA ILE A 16 18.72 3.90 22.41
C ILE A 16 18.61 5.31 22.99
N VAL A 17 19.39 5.66 24.02
CA VAL A 17 19.41 7.02 24.58
C VAL A 17 19.96 8.05 23.58
N ALA A 18 20.90 7.66 22.70
CA ALA A 18 21.41 8.55 21.65
C ALA A 18 20.39 8.80 20.50
N ILE A 19 19.50 7.84 20.25
CA ILE A 19 18.38 8.01 19.28
C ILE A 19 17.35 9.00 19.81
N ALA A 20 16.96 8.89 21.08
CA ALA A 20 16.00 9.80 21.71
C ALA A 20 16.50 11.26 21.75
N GLY A 21 17.79 11.47 21.97
CA GLY A 21 18.39 12.81 21.97
C GLY A 21 18.49 13.47 20.59
N ALA A 22 18.59 12.69 19.50
CA ALA A 22 18.71 13.22 18.14
C ALA A 22 17.33 13.63 17.55
N ALA A 23 16.25 12.96 17.92
CA ALA A 23 14.90 13.28 17.45
C ALA A 23 14.38 14.60 18.03
N ALA A 24 14.72 14.93 19.26
CA ALA A 24 14.32 16.19 19.91
C ALA A 24 15.00 17.44 19.29
N ALA A 25 16.11 17.29 18.58
CA ALA A 25 16.82 18.41 17.93
C ALA A 25 16.33 18.73 16.52
N ALA A 26 15.57 17.81 15.86
CA ALA A 26 15.08 18.01 14.49
C ALA A 26 13.75 18.78 14.42
N ALA A 27 13.02 18.95 15.53
CA ALA A 27 11.70 19.60 15.57
C ALA A 27 11.73 21.15 15.60
N ALA A 28 12.91 21.79 15.58
CA ALA A 28 13.06 23.24 15.69
C ALA A 28 13.56 23.90 14.39
N LEU A 29 12.91 23.67 13.26
CA LEU A 29 13.21 24.40 12.02
C LEU A 29 11.99 25.14 11.47
N SER A 30 11.95 26.43 11.85
CA SER A 30 11.48 27.62 11.14
C SER A 30 10.09 27.66 10.53
N ALA A 31 9.21 28.43 11.21
CA ALA A 31 8.04 29.05 10.58
C ALA A 31 8.48 29.98 9.42
N PRO A 32 7.77 30.00 8.29
CA PRO A 32 8.11 30.90 7.18
C PRO A 32 7.84 32.35 7.55
N LYS A 33 8.83 33.24 7.32
CA LYS A 33 8.68 34.69 7.45
C LYS A 33 7.72 35.21 6.37
N THR A 34 6.59 35.78 6.79
CA THR A 34 5.66 36.42 5.85
C THR A 34 6.21 37.80 5.44
N GLY A 35 6.77 37.86 4.22
CA GLY A 35 7.05 39.12 3.51
C GLY A 35 5.80 39.62 2.77
N PRO A 36 5.79 40.88 2.28
CA PRO A 36 4.67 41.41 1.50
C PRO A 36 4.47 40.56 0.24
N LYS A 37 3.22 40.16 -0.03
CA LYS A 37 2.86 39.39 -1.22
C LYS A 37 3.15 40.22 -2.49
N ALA A 38 4.15 39.82 -3.27
CA ALA A 38 4.31 40.31 -4.63
C ALA A 38 3.13 39.82 -5.49
N THR A 39 2.68 40.62 -6.44
CA THR A 39 1.73 40.19 -7.48
C THR A 39 2.43 39.18 -8.35
N VAL A 40 1.99 37.92 -8.24
CA VAL A 40 2.57 36.79 -8.98
C VAL A 40 1.85 36.69 -10.34
N GLY A 41 2.60 36.52 -11.44
CA GLY A 41 2.01 36.24 -12.76
C GLY A 41 1.28 34.90 -12.76
N ASN A 42 0.38 34.68 -13.72
CA ASN A 42 -0.44 33.45 -13.79
C ASN A 42 0.41 32.18 -13.83
N ASP A 43 1.44 32.16 -14.67
CA ASP A 43 2.32 30.98 -14.82
C ASP A 43 3.09 30.68 -13.53
N GLN A 44 3.61 31.74 -12.88
CA GLN A 44 4.25 31.59 -11.57
C GLN A 44 3.26 31.09 -10.50
N ALA A 45 1.99 31.52 -10.53
CA ALA A 45 0.97 31.01 -9.62
C ALA A 45 0.67 29.53 -9.83
N ILE A 46 0.70 29.06 -11.09
CA ILE A 46 0.57 27.65 -11.45
C ILE A 46 1.75 26.85 -10.91
N ASP A 47 2.97 27.31 -11.16
CA ASP A 47 4.20 26.64 -10.73
C ASP A 47 4.26 26.54 -9.19
N ASP A 48 4.01 27.64 -8.49
CA ASP A 48 4.00 27.67 -7.01
C ASP A 48 2.93 26.75 -6.43
N THR A 49 1.74 26.72 -7.04
CA THR A 49 0.64 25.83 -6.63
C THR A 49 1.02 24.38 -6.85
N SER A 50 1.58 24.04 -8.01
CA SER A 50 2.02 22.70 -8.35
C SER A 50 3.10 22.19 -7.39
N ALA A 51 4.12 23.00 -7.12
CA ALA A 51 5.19 22.67 -6.17
C ALA A 51 4.65 22.48 -4.74
N ARG A 52 3.73 23.33 -4.32
CA ARG A 52 3.08 23.22 -2.99
C ARG A 52 2.26 21.94 -2.88
N LEU A 53 1.40 21.65 -3.84
CA LEU A 53 0.54 20.46 -3.83
C LEU A 53 1.39 19.17 -3.89
N LEU A 54 2.46 19.15 -4.68
CA LEU A 54 3.37 18.02 -4.76
C LEU A 54 4.03 17.71 -3.42
N ASN A 55 4.54 18.74 -2.73
CA ASN A 55 5.19 18.56 -1.43
C ASN A 55 4.18 18.18 -0.34
N GLN A 56 3.06 18.88 -0.25
CA GLN A 56 2.00 18.55 0.70
C GLN A 56 1.43 17.14 0.47
N GLY A 57 1.21 16.77 -0.80
CA GLY A 57 0.69 15.45 -1.14
C GLY A 57 1.66 14.32 -0.79
N ARG A 58 2.97 14.56 -0.91
CA ARG A 58 3.99 13.61 -0.45
C ARG A 58 3.94 13.41 1.06
N GLU A 59 3.83 14.50 1.82
CA GLU A 59 3.67 14.43 3.28
C GLU A 59 2.39 13.66 3.66
N VAL A 60 1.27 13.98 3.02
CA VAL A 60 0.00 13.26 3.24
C VAL A 60 0.14 11.77 2.90
N PHE A 61 0.70 11.44 1.75
CA PHE A 61 0.88 10.04 1.32
C PHE A 61 1.73 9.23 2.30
N ARG A 62 2.80 9.85 2.83
CA ARG A 62 3.78 9.17 3.68
C ARG A 62 3.43 9.14 5.16
N PHE A 63 2.72 10.16 5.67
CA PHE A 63 2.62 10.39 7.12
C PHE A 63 1.21 10.72 7.63
N GLU A 64 0.22 10.89 6.76
CA GLU A 64 -1.13 11.23 7.19
C GLU A 64 -1.95 9.97 7.51
N THR A 65 -2.52 9.94 8.69
CA THR A 65 -3.32 8.85 9.24
C THR A 65 -4.83 9.10 9.15
N PHE A 66 -5.23 10.34 8.85
CA PHE A 66 -6.64 10.75 8.80
C PHE A 66 -7.40 10.48 10.11
N GLY A 67 -6.70 10.42 11.25
CA GLY A 67 -7.30 10.13 12.56
C GLY A 67 -7.64 8.66 12.77
N ASP A 68 -6.94 7.75 12.11
CA ASP A 68 -7.15 6.31 12.22
C ASP A 68 -6.53 5.71 13.50
N GLU A 69 -5.80 6.51 14.28
CA GLU A 69 -5.29 6.11 15.59
C GLU A 69 -6.39 5.63 16.53
N ALA A 70 -7.60 6.21 16.42
CA ALA A 70 -8.79 5.77 17.15
C ALA A 70 -9.14 4.29 16.89
N TRP A 71 -8.82 3.78 15.71
CA TRP A 71 -9.00 2.39 15.37
C TRP A 71 -7.79 1.53 15.78
N TRP A 72 -6.61 1.89 15.29
CA TRP A 72 -5.43 1.05 15.47
C TRP A 72 -4.91 1.03 16.90
N THR A 73 -5.02 2.17 17.61
CA THR A 73 -4.57 2.31 19.00
C THR A 73 -5.69 2.01 19.99
N ASP A 74 -6.82 2.74 19.88
CA ASP A 74 -7.83 2.72 20.95
C ASP A 74 -8.75 1.51 20.82
N THR A 75 -9.16 1.16 19.60
CA THR A 75 -10.16 0.11 19.36
C THR A 75 -9.54 -1.28 19.34
N ILE A 76 -8.66 -1.59 18.39
CA ILE A 76 -8.08 -2.95 18.26
C ILE A 76 -6.78 -3.13 19.04
N GLN A 77 -6.19 -2.04 19.54
CA GLN A 77 -5.01 -2.02 20.42
C GLN A 77 -3.76 -2.69 19.80
N LEU A 78 -3.55 -2.57 18.50
CA LEU A 78 -2.44 -3.21 17.79
C LEU A 78 -1.07 -2.76 18.35
N HIS A 79 -0.94 -1.51 18.78
CA HIS A 79 0.28 -0.97 19.41
C HIS A 79 0.77 -1.83 20.58
N ARG A 80 -0.13 -2.42 21.38
CA ARG A 80 0.24 -3.25 22.53
C ARG A 80 0.93 -4.54 22.13
N ALA A 81 0.57 -5.12 20.97
CA ALA A 81 1.28 -6.29 20.44
C ALA A 81 2.67 -5.91 19.90
N ILE A 82 2.82 -4.69 19.35
CA ILE A 82 4.11 -4.17 18.88
C ILE A 82 5.06 -3.93 20.04
N GLU A 83 4.60 -3.29 21.11
CA GLU A 83 5.36 -2.99 22.31
C GLU A 83 5.86 -4.24 23.05
N GLY A 84 4.97 -5.23 23.19
CA GLY A 84 5.23 -6.38 24.04
C GLY A 84 5.21 -6.06 25.55
N GLN A 85 5.24 -7.08 26.38
CA GLN A 85 5.14 -6.95 27.85
C GLN A 85 6.24 -6.07 28.46
N ASN A 86 7.43 -6.06 27.88
CA ASN A 86 8.55 -5.28 28.39
C ASN A 86 8.37 -3.76 28.25
N HIS A 87 7.42 -3.33 27.41
CA HIS A 87 7.13 -1.93 27.13
C HIS A 87 5.68 -1.54 27.46
N GLY A 88 4.98 -2.35 28.29
CA GLY A 88 3.60 -2.05 28.73
C GLY A 88 2.51 -2.65 27.86
N GLY A 89 2.88 -3.35 26.78
CA GLY A 89 1.96 -4.04 25.88
C GLY A 89 1.68 -5.49 26.26
N VAL A 90 1.53 -6.36 25.26
CA VAL A 90 1.23 -7.79 25.42
C VAL A 90 2.13 -8.66 24.57
N GLY A 91 2.39 -9.90 25.01
CA GLY A 91 3.24 -10.83 24.26
C GLY A 91 4.71 -10.45 24.22
N GLY A 92 5.45 -10.97 23.25
CA GLY A 92 6.91 -10.78 23.12
C GLY A 92 7.32 -9.44 22.50
N GLY A 93 6.38 -8.67 21.93
CA GLY A 93 6.68 -7.50 21.12
C GLY A 93 7.08 -7.87 19.69
N VAL A 94 7.11 -6.88 18.81
CA VAL A 94 7.49 -7.02 17.40
C VAL A 94 8.89 -6.43 17.18
N SER A 95 9.86 -7.30 16.91
CA SER A 95 11.21 -6.87 16.54
C SER A 95 11.29 -6.40 15.09
N PRO A 96 12.31 -5.62 14.68
CA PRO A 96 12.54 -5.29 13.28
C PRO A 96 12.62 -6.51 12.36
N ALA A 97 13.28 -7.57 12.78
CA ALA A 97 13.37 -8.82 12.02
C ALA A 97 11.99 -9.44 11.79
N THR A 98 11.11 -9.46 12.81
CA THR A 98 9.73 -9.91 12.69
C THR A 98 8.93 -9.00 11.77
N ALA A 99 9.04 -7.68 11.92
CA ALA A 99 8.34 -6.69 11.09
C ALA A 99 8.72 -6.84 9.60
N LEU A 100 10.01 -6.97 9.30
CA LEU A 100 10.51 -7.21 7.94
C LEU A 100 10.00 -8.54 7.36
N SER A 101 9.92 -9.60 8.20
CA SER A 101 9.44 -10.93 7.75
C SER A 101 7.98 -10.95 7.32
N VAL A 102 7.17 -10.03 7.84
CA VAL A 102 5.76 -9.84 7.43
C VAL A 102 5.58 -8.73 6.39
N GLY A 103 6.70 -8.27 5.82
CA GLY A 103 6.73 -7.37 4.66
C GLY A 103 6.68 -5.88 4.97
N LEU A 104 6.80 -5.47 6.24
CA LEU A 104 7.06 -4.06 6.55
C LEU A 104 8.41 -3.62 5.96
N LYS A 105 8.54 -2.35 5.66
CA LYS A 105 9.73 -1.76 5.02
C LYS A 105 10.31 -0.66 5.91
N VAL A 106 11.62 -0.44 5.78
CA VAL A 106 12.34 0.58 6.52
C VAL A 106 13.01 1.56 5.55
N ASP A 107 12.67 2.84 5.70
CA ASP A 107 13.27 3.94 4.97
C ASP A 107 14.65 4.27 5.54
N ILE A 108 15.69 4.00 4.76
CA ILE A 108 17.07 4.28 5.18
C ILE A 108 17.35 5.77 5.31
N ASP A 109 16.64 6.62 4.55
CA ASP A 109 16.83 8.07 4.57
C ASP A 109 16.33 8.71 5.87
N ALA A 110 15.40 8.06 6.57
CA ALA A 110 14.93 8.49 7.89
C ALA A 110 15.90 8.13 9.03
N ILE A 111 16.89 7.28 8.78
CA ILE A 111 17.82 6.79 9.81
C ILE A 111 19.11 7.61 9.80
N PRO A 112 19.53 8.22 10.92
CA PRO A 112 20.80 8.92 11.00
C PRO A 112 22.01 8.04 10.61
N LYS A 113 22.95 8.57 9.86
CA LYS A 113 24.11 7.85 9.31
C LYS A 113 24.86 7.02 10.36
N LYS A 114 25.04 7.55 11.57
CA LYS A 114 25.69 6.83 12.69
C LYS A 114 24.96 5.54 13.06
N ILE A 115 23.63 5.53 12.97
CA ILE A 115 22.79 4.36 13.27
C ILE A 115 22.85 3.38 12.10
N GLN A 116 22.77 3.87 10.85
CA GLN A 116 22.98 3.02 9.66
C GLN A 116 24.31 2.26 9.77
N ASP A 117 25.41 2.95 10.13
CA ASP A 117 26.71 2.33 10.30
C ASP A 117 26.74 1.32 11.44
N ALA A 118 25.97 1.54 12.52
CA ALA A 118 25.85 0.58 13.62
C ALA A 118 25.07 -0.67 13.19
N ILE A 119 23.98 -0.52 12.43
CA ILE A 119 23.23 -1.65 11.85
C ILE A 119 24.12 -2.46 10.90
N ALA A 120 24.85 -1.80 10.00
CA ALA A 120 25.71 -2.45 9.02
C ALA A 120 26.84 -3.27 9.68
N ARG A 121 27.31 -2.85 10.86
CA ARG A 121 28.32 -3.61 11.65
C ARG A 121 27.72 -4.68 12.57
N GLY A 122 26.39 -4.89 12.56
CA GLY A 122 25.72 -5.80 13.47
C GLY A 122 25.74 -5.36 14.95
N ALA A 123 25.94 -4.07 15.22
CA ALA A 123 25.95 -3.51 16.58
C ALA A 123 24.55 -3.18 17.11
N VAL A 124 23.50 -3.31 16.28
CA VAL A 124 22.10 -3.18 16.64
C VAL A 124 21.44 -4.56 16.55
N ASP A 125 20.82 -5.01 17.63
CA ASP A 125 20.09 -6.27 17.63
C ASP A 125 18.71 -6.09 16.98
N LEU A 126 18.57 -6.55 15.75
CA LEU A 126 17.28 -6.48 15.02
C LEU A 126 16.23 -7.47 15.57
N ASN A 127 16.54 -8.28 16.57
CA ASN A 127 15.56 -9.12 17.26
C ASN A 127 15.03 -8.46 18.55
N ASP A 128 15.49 -7.26 18.90
CA ASP A 128 15.01 -6.53 20.07
C ASP A 128 13.81 -5.63 19.68
N PRO A 129 12.60 -5.82 20.25
CA PRO A 129 11.44 -4.94 20.01
C PRO A 129 11.70 -3.46 20.35
N ALA A 130 12.62 -3.15 21.26
CA ALA A 130 13.00 -1.77 21.56
C ALA A 130 13.55 -1.03 20.33
N VAL A 131 14.19 -1.75 19.41
CA VAL A 131 14.69 -1.17 18.15
C VAL A 131 13.52 -0.80 17.22
N THR A 132 12.43 -1.54 17.26
CA THR A 132 11.20 -1.16 16.51
C THR A 132 10.62 0.15 17.02
N LEU A 133 10.55 0.35 18.35
CA LEU A 133 10.10 1.63 18.91
C LEU A 133 11.00 2.79 18.47
N ALA A 134 12.32 2.58 18.48
CA ALA A 134 13.26 3.57 17.99
C ALA A 134 13.09 3.90 16.49
N LEU A 135 12.81 2.91 15.63
CA LEU A 135 12.54 3.11 14.21
C LEU A 135 11.21 3.85 14.00
N LEU A 136 10.18 3.55 14.79
CA LEU A 136 8.90 4.28 14.77
C LEU A 136 9.09 5.75 15.17
N GLN A 137 9.91 6.03 16.19
CA GLN A 137 10.24 7.38 16.63
C GLN A 137 10.94 8.22 15.54
N LEU A 138 11.69 7.56 14.65
CA LEU A 138 12.37 8.18 13.51
C LEU A 138 11.48 8.30 12.26
N ASP A 139 10.22 7.88 12.31
CA ASP A 139 9.36 7.75 11.13
C ASP A 139 9.98 6.87 10.02
N ALA A 140 10.86 5.94 10.40
CA ALA A 140 11.60 5.09 9.48
C ALA A 140 10.80 3.86 9.03
N VAL A 141 9.75 3.46 9.75
CA VAL A 141 8.88 2.35 9.33
C VAL A 141 7.89 2.86 8.29
N VAL A 142 8.04 2.38 7.06
CA VAL A 142 7.23 2.86 5.93
C VAL A 142 5.74 2.58 6.16
N GLY A 143 4.94 3.63 6.14
CA GLY A 143 3.48 3.52 6.23
C GLY A 143 2.92 3.33 7.65
N VAL A 144 3.74 3.44 8.69
CA VAL A 144 3.31 3.43 10.09
C VAL A 144 3.74 4.74 10.75
N LYS A 145 2.78 5.46 11.30
CA LYS A 145 3.03 6.68 12.08
C LYS A 145 2.73 6.42 13.54
N ALA A 146 3.67 6.74 14.44
CA ALA A 146 3.48 6.56 15.87
C ALA A 146 3.94 7.79 16.66
N THR A 147 3.23 8.07 17.74
CA THR A 147 3.66 8.99 18.79
C THR A 147 4.06 8.17 19.99
N LEU A 148 5.29 8.34 20.45
CA LEU A 148 5.81 7.64 21.62
C LEU A 148 5.70 8.49 22.88
N SER A 149 5.76 7.86 24.04
CA SER A 149 5.92 8.51 25.34
C SER A 149 7.22 9.30 25.38
N ASP A 150 7.32 10.29 26.30
CA ASP A 150 8.48 11.18 26.43
C ASP A 150 9.82 10.42 26.60
N ASN A 151 9.79 9.24 27.20
CA ASN A 151 10.97 8.39 27.39
C ASN A 151 11.21 7.41 26.21
N GLY A 152 10.37 7.44 25.16
CA GLY A 152 10.48 6.58 23.98
C GLY A 152 10.18 5.09 24.22
N ASN A 153 9.67 4.72 25.40
CA ASN A 153 9.52 3.31 25.78
C ASN A 153 8.14 2.71 25.50
N SER A 154 7.16 3.52 25.14
CA SER A 154 5.80 3.04 24.83
C SER A 154 5.17 3.86 23.70
N ILE A 155 4.21 3.27 23.00
CA ILE A 155 3.44 3.92 21.94
C ILE A 155 2.19 4.55 22.57
N GLN A 156 2.06 5.86 22.52
CA GLN A 156 0.86 6.57 22.98
C GLN A 156 -0.26 6.50 21.94
N SER A 157 0.11 6.64 20.66
CA SER A 157 -0.82 6.48 19.54
C SER A 157 -0.07 6.00 18.30
N MET A 158 -0.76 5.24 17.46
CA MET A 158 -0.26 4.82 16.16
C MET A 158 -1.38 4.73 15.15
N GLY A 159 -1.05 5.02 13.91
CA GLY A 159 -1.91 4.86 12.76
C GLY A 159 -1.12 4.36 11.55
N ILE A 160 -1.84 4.11 10.46
CA ILE A 160 -1.26 3.70 9.18
C ILE A 160 -1.44 4.79 8.14
N THR A 161 -0.65 4.75 7.08
CA THR A 161 -0.70 5.72 5.99
C THR A 161 -0.79 5.02 4.63
N CYS A 162 -1.08 5.78 3.56
CA CYS A 162 -1.14 5.24 2.20
C CYS A 162 0.16 4.50 1.79
N ALA A 163 1.30 4.94 2.35
CA ALA A 163 2.59 4.35 2.06
C ALA A 163 2.73 2.89 2.56
N LEU A 164 1.91 2.43 3.51
CA LEU A 164 1.98 1.05 4.01
C LEU A 164 1.80 0.02 2.88
N CYS A 165 0.75 0.22 2.07
CA CYS A 165 0.40 -0.68 0.97
C CYS A 165 1.02 -0.25 -0.38
N HIS A 166 1.27 1.06 -0.56
CA HIS A 166 1.66 1.65 -1.83
C HIS A 166 3.06 2.27 -1.83
N SER A 167 3.95 1.81 -0.93
CA SER A 167 5.39 2.06 -1.00
C SER A 167 6.17 0.80 -0.66
N THR A 168 7.29 0.63 -1.31
CA THR A 168 8.32 -0.33 -0.94
C THR A 168 9.66 0.38 -0.79
N VAL A 169 10.75 -0.35 -0.74
CA VAL A 169 12.11 0.18 -0.77
C VAL A 169 12.94 -0.56 -1.82
N ASP A 170 14.06 0.04 -2.22
CA ASP A 170 14.95 -0.49 -3.25
C ASP A 170 15.92 -1.57 -2.76
N ASP A 171 15.81 -1.99 -1.50
CA ASP A 171 16.68 -2.98 -0.84
C ASP A 171 18.18 -2.63 -0.90
N SER A 172 18.52 -1.37 -1.15
CA SER A 172 19.91 -0.92 -1.36
C SER A 172 20.79 -1.06 -0.12
N PHE A 173 20.21 -1.14 1.08
CA PHE A 173 20.94 -1.32 2.32
C PHE A 173 20.91 -2.78 2.81
N ALA A 174 19.70 -3.37 2.84
CA ALA A 174 19.46 -4.77 3.18
C ALA A 174 18.05 -5.16 2.70
N PRO A 175 17.70 -6.46 2.62
CA PRO A 175 16.34 -6.87 2.26
C PRO A 175 15.29 -6.17 3.14
N GLY A 176 14.37 -5.43 2.51
CA GLY A 176 13.34 -4.63 3.18
C GLY A 176 13.81 -3.30 3.76
N ILE A 177 15.09 -2.92 3.58
CA ILE A 177 15.67 -1.66 4.06
C ILE A 177 16.36 -0.94 2.88
N GLY A 178 15.94 0.27 2.56
CA GLY A 178 16.50 1.05 1.45
C GLY A 178 15.80 2.38 1.26
N HIS A 179 16.01 3.00 0.09
CA HIS A 179 15.33 4.23 -0.29
C HIS A 179 13.88 3.96 -0.71
N ARG A 180 12.96 4.84 -0.33
CA ARG A 180 11.52 4.67 -0.64
C ARG A 180 11.24 4.69 -2.13
N LEU A 181 10.34 3.81 -2.52
CA LEU A 181 9.74 3.74 -3.84
C LEU A 181 8.23 3.97 -3.71
N ASP A 182 7.83 5.24 -3.60
CA ASP A 182 6.42 5.60 -3.50
C ASP A 182 5.66 5.23 -4.78
N GLY A 183 4.43 4.77 -4.63
CA GLY A 183 3.59 4.29 -5.72
C GLY A 183 3.79 2.80 -6.05
N TRP A 184 4.84 2.16 -5.57
CA TRP A 184 5.06 0.72 -5.78
C TRP A 184 4.22 -0.08 -4.79
N ALA A 185 3.52 -1.11 -5.28
CA ALA A 185 2.76 -2.00 -4.43
C ALA A 185 3.67 -2.80 -3.50
N ASN A 186 3.43 -2.77 -2.20
CA ASN A 186 4.16 -3.60 -1.25
C ASN A 186 3.64 -5.05 -1.29
N ARG A 187 4.16 -5.84 -2.22
CA ARG A 187 3.75 -7.23 -2.44
C ARG A 187 4.28 -8.21 -1.39
N ASP A 188 5.11 -7.76 -0.45
CA ASP A 188 5.57 -8.53 0.69
C ASP A 188 4.66 -8.37 1.92
N LEU A 189 3.89 -7.29 1.99
CA LEU A 189 3.09 -6.92 3.15
C LEU A 189 1.98 -7.94 3.42
N ASN A 190 2.04 -8.59 4.56
CA ASN A 190 0.99 -9.51 5.02
C ASN A 190 0.04 -8.79 5.97
N VAL A 191 -0.88 -7.99 5.41
CA VAL A 191 -1.83 -7.17 6.16
C VAL A 191 -2.65 -8.03 7.12
N GLY A 192 -3.16 -9.17 6.64
CA GLY A 192 -4.00 -10.03 7.45
C GLY A 192 -3.26 -10.57 8.68
N LEU A 193 -2.03 -11.05 8.50
CA LEU A 193 -1.22 -11.53 9.62
C LEU A 193 -0.92 -10.41 10.62
N ILE A 194 -0.58 -9.19 10.15
CA ILE A 194 -0.31 -8.04 11.00
C ILE A 194 -1.56 -7.68 11.83
N VAL A 195 -2.72 -7.56 11.21
CA VAL A 195 -3.98 -7.24 11.90
C VAL A 195 -4.35 -8.35 12.90
N SER A 196 -4.09 -9.62 12.58
CA SER A 196 -4.39 -10.76 13.45
C SER A 196 -3.62 -10.76 14.78
N LEU A 197 -2.53 -9.96 14.90
CA LEU A 197 -1.78 -9.76 16.14
C LEU A 197 -2.50 -8.84 17.13
N ALA A 198 -3.50 -8.07 16.68
CA ALA A 198 -4.22 -7.15 17.54
C ALA A 198 -4.88 -7.87 18.74
N PRO A 199 -4.69 -7.38 19.97
CA PRO A 199 -5.26 -8.00 21.16
C PRO A 199 -6.80 -8.00 21.19
N ASN A 200 -7.42 -7.00 20.55
CA ASN A 200 -8.87 -6.84 20.53
C ASN A 200 -9.43 -6.91 19.10
N LEU A 201 -9.78 -8.09 18.64
CA LEU A 201 -10.43 -8.32 17.34
C LEU A 201 -11.97 -8.39 17.44
N GLN A 202 -12.54 -8.22 18.64
CA GLN A 202 -13.99 -8.28 18.85
C GLN A 202 -14.76 -7.27 17.97
N PRO A 203 -14.31 -6.01 17.80
CA PRO A 203 -15.00 -5.04 16.94
C PRO A 203 -15.11 -5.51 15.48
N ILE A 204 -14.11 -6.23 14.95
CA ILE A 204 -14.16 -6.83 13.61
C ILE A 204 -15.15 -8.00 13.59
N ALA A 205 -15.14 -8.85 14.62
CA ALA A 205 -16.08 -9.96 14.74
C ALA A 205 -17.55 -9.48 14.82
N ASP A 206 -17.80 -8.42 15.59
CA ASP A 206 -19.13 -7.79 15.70
C ASP A 206 -19.57 -7.16 14.37
N LEU A 207 -18.69 -6.45 13.68
CA LEU A 207 -18.95 -5.87 12.36
C LEU A 207 -19.36 -6.94 11.35
N LEU A 208 -18.64 -8.06 11.33
CA LEU A 208 -18.87 -9.17 10.40
C LEU A 208 -19.91 -10.18 10.89
N GLN A 209 -20.45 -10.01 12.13
CA GLN A 209 -21.39 -10.92 12.78
C GLN A 209 -20.86 -12.36 12.88
N THR A 210 -19.61 -12.50 13.32
CA THR A 210 -18.91 -13.78 13.49
C THR A 210 -18.13 -13.79 14.81
N ASP A 211 -17.30 -14.79 15.03
CA ASP A 211 -16.40 -14.87 16.18
C ASP A 211 -14.95 -14.49 15.85
N VAL A 212 -14.15 -14.21 16.87
CA VAL A 212 -12.75 -13.81 16.76
C VAL A 212 -11.89 -14.90 16.10
N ALA A 213 -12.18 -16.18 16.31
CA ALA A 213 -11.42 -17.27 15.71
C ALA A 213 -11.62 -17.30 14.19
N THR A 214 -12.86 -17.09 13.74
CA THR A 214 -13.19 -16.94 12.31
C THR A 214 -12.51 -15.71 11.71
N VAL A 215 -12.52 -14.55 12.39
CA VAL A 215 -11.79 -13.35 11.93
C VAL A 215 -10.31 -13.65 11.72
N LYS A 216 -9.66 -14.30 12.69
CA LYS A 216 -8.24 -14.71 12.55
C LYS A 216 -8.00 -15.65 11.38
N THR A 217 -8.89 -16.61 11.17
CA THR A 217 -8.81 -17.55 10.03
C THR A 217 -8.88 -16.82 8.71
N VAL A 218 -9.81 -15.88 8.55
CA VAL A 218 -9.96 -15.05 7.35
C VAL A 218 -8.71 -14.21 7.11
N LEU A 219 -8.27 -13.44 8.12
CA LEU A 219 -7.10 -12.57 8.03
C LEU A 219 -5.83 -13.35 7.63
N ASN A 220 -5.60 -14.49 8.28
CA ASN A 220 -4.43 -15.33 8.00
C ASN A 220 -4.49 -16.04 6.63
N SER A 221 -5.65 -16.13 6.01
CA SER A 221 -5.81 -16.73 4.68
C SER A 221 -5.33 -15.85 3.53
N TRP A 222 -5.23 -14.53 3.71
CA TRP A 222 -4.90 -13.61 2.62
C TRP A 222 -3.47 -13.79 2.10
N GLY A 223 -2.49 -13.89 3.00
CA GLY A 223 -1.07 -14.01 2.66
C GLY A 223 -0.44 -12.69 2.18
N PRO A 224 0.84 -12.71 1.77
CA PRO A 224 1.59 -11.51 1.39
C PRO A 224 1.01 -10.80 0.16
N GLY A 225 1.06 -9.48 0.19
CA GLY A 225 0.69 -8.60 -0.91
C GLY A 225 -0.80 -8.57 -1.25
N ARG A 226 -1.67 -9.05 -0.35
CA ARG A 226 -3.12 -9.12 -0.56
C ARG A 226 -3.89 -8.39 0.52
N TYR A 227 -5.05 -7.87 0.09
CA TYR A 227 -6.04 -7.25 0.95
C TYR A 227 -7.44 -7.43 0.37
N ASP A 228 -8.43 -7.64 1.22
CA ASP A 228 -9.83 -7.72 0.80
C ASP A 228 -10.57 -6.41 1.10
N ALA A 229 -10.65 -5.53 0.11
CA ALA A 229 -11.30 -4.23 0.23
C ALA A 229 -12.84 -4.30 0.26
N TRP A 230 -13.42 -5.46 0.07
CA TRP A 230 -14.88 -5.64 0.06
C TRP A 230 -15.42 -6.39 1.27
N LEU A 231 -14.56 -7.01 2.07
CA LEU A 231 -14.96 -7.80 3.23
C LEU A 231 -15.86 -7.03 4.21
N ASP A 232 -15.51 -5.78 4.49
CA ASP A 232 -16.26 -4.86 5.35
C ASP A 232 -17.48 -4.22 4.66
N LYS A 233 -17.79 -4.65 3.43
CA LYS A 233 -18.95 -4.23 2.66
C LYS A 233 -19.95 -5.37 2.48
N ASP A 234 -19.50 -6.50 1.95
CA ASP A 234 -20.36 -7.63 1.60
C ASP A 234 -20.25 -8.84 2.55
N GLY A 235 -19.21 -8.90 3.39
CA GLY A 235 -18.97 -9.99 4.34
C GLY A 235 -18.49 -11.30 3.70
N LYS A 236 -18.13 -11.31 2.41
CA LYS A 236 -17.70 -12.52 1.71
C LYS A 236 -16.19 -12.75 1.89
N ALA A 237 -15.83 -13.56 2.86
CA ALA A 237 -14.44 -13.81 3.25
C ALA A 237 -13.70 -14.81 2.34
N PHE A 238 -14.43 -15.72 1.68
CA PHE A 238 -13.89 -16.78 0.84
C PHE A 238 -14.62 -16.84 -0.50
N ARG A 239 -13.91 -17.32 -1.51
CA ARG A 239 -14.45 -17.63 -2.83
C ARG A 239 -15.30 -18.93 -2.77
N PRO A 240 -16.19 -19.17 -3.74
CA PRO A 240 -16.98 -20.39 -3.79
C PRO A 240 -16.14 -21.68 -3.88
N ASP A 241 -14.91 -21.60 -4.39
CA ASP A 241 -13.95 -22.71 -4.47
C ASP A 241 -13.18 -22.94 -3.16
N GLY A 242 -13.48 -22.17 -2.11
CA GLY A 242 -12.79 -22.21 -0.82
C GLY A 242 -11.50 -21.37 -0.76
N GLY A 243 -11.10 -20.75 -1.86
CA GLY A 243 -9.95 -19.84 -1.90
C GLY A 243 -10.22 -18.53 -1.16
N GLN A 244 -9.16 -17.85 -0.74
CA GLN A 244 -9.25 -16.54 -0.10
C GLN A 244 -9.78 -15.47 -1.06
N ALA A 245 -10.48 -14.45 -0.55
CA ALA A 245 -11.14 -13.40 -1.33
C ALA A 245 -10.30 -12.14 -1.56
N GLY A 246 -9.18 -11.99 -0.87
CA GLY A 246 -8.30 -10.83 -0.99
C GLY A 246 -7.66 -10.70 -2.38
N THR A 247 -7.52 -9.48 -2.84
CA THR A 247 -6.86 -9.16 -4.11
C THR A 247 -5.44 -8.68 -3.89
N LEU A 248 -4.59 -8.82 -4.90
CA LEU A 248 -3.25 -8.28 -4.89
C LEU A 248 -3.29 -6.75 -4.77
N LEU A 249 -2.42 -6.18 -3.95
CA LEU A 249 -2.26 -4.73 -3.83
C LEU A 249 -1.85 -4.16 -5.19
N PRO A 250 -2.62 -3.23 -5.78
CA PRO A 250 -2.26 -2.62 -7.06
C PRO A 250 -1.18 -1.55 -6.87
N PRO A 251 -0.39 -1.24 -7.91
CA PRO A 251 0.49 -0.08 -7.86
C PRO A 251 -0.30 1.22 -7.87
N ALA A 252 0.30 2.28 -7.31
CA ALA A 252 -0.22 3.63 -7.28
C ALA A 252 0.72 4.61 -8.03
N PHE A 253 1.39 4.14 -9.08
CA PHE A 253 2.17 4.94 -10.02
C PHE A 253 1.52 4.91 -11.42
N GLY A 254 1.90 5.85 -12.28
CA GLY A 254 1.39 5.92 -13.66
C GLY A 254 -0.12 6.18 -13.74
N LEU A 255 -0.67 6.90 -12.76
CA LEU A 255 -2.13 7.13 -12.65
C LEU A 255 -2.62 8.32 -13.47
N ALA A 256 -1.72 9.19 -13.93
CA ALA A 256 -2.10 10.35 -14.75
C ALA A 256 -2.76 9.91 -16.07
N GLY A 257 -3.90 10.50 -16.39
CA GLY A 257 -4.66 10.19 -17.60
C GLY A 257 -5.53 8.93 -17.51
N VAL A 258 -5.58 8.28 -16.34
CA VAL A 258 -6.40 7.09 -16.08
C VAL A 258 -7.62 7.49 -15.26
N ASN A 259 -8.83 7.12 -15.69
CA ASN A 259 -10.08 7.51 -15.04
C ASN A 259 -10.50 6.52 -13.93
N LEU A 260 -10.38 5.23 -14.21
CA LEU A 260 -10.84 4.16 -13.34
C LEU A 260 -9.65 3.46 -12.67
N HIS A 261 -9.79 3.17 -11.39
CA HIS A 261 -8.70 2.61 -10.58
C HIS A 261 -9.12 1.33 -9.86
N THR A 262 -8.13 0.63 -9.32
CA THR A 262 -8.20 -0.74 -8.81
C THR A 262 -8.57 -1.77 -9.90
N TRP A 263 -8.81 -3.01 -9.52
CA TRP A 263 -9.02 -4.09 -10.49
C TRP A 263 -10.37 -4.01 -11.21
N THR A 264 -11.39 -3.57 -10.49
CA THR A 264 -12.77 -3.51 -10.98
C THR A 264 -13.18 -2.14 -11.50
N GLY A 265 -12.32 -1.13 -11.40
CA GLY A 265 -12.63 0.21 -11.89
C GLY A 265 -13.78 0.91 -11.18
N SER A 266 -14.00 0.62 -9.89
CA SER A 266 -15.18 1.13 -9.15
C SER A 266 -15.18 2.64 -8.93
N GLY A 267 -14.04 3.32 -9.09
CA GLY A 267 -13.90 4.76 -8.91
C GLY A 267 -12.57 5.32 -9.39
N SER A 268 -12.45 6.64 -9.32
CA SER A 268 -11.24 7.41 -9.61
C SER A 268 -10.24 7.38 -8.45
N VAL A 269 -9.04 7.99 -8.62
CA VAL A 269 -8.08 8.16 -7.52
C VAL A 269 -8.69 8.90 -6.33
N PRO A 270 -9.36 10.08 -6.49
CA PRO A 270 -10.00 10.76 -5.36
C PRO A 270 -11.07 9.92 -4.66
N TYR A 271 -11.85 9.14 -5.41
CA TYR A 271 -12.82 8.20 -4.82
C TYR A 271 -12.11 7.20 -3.90
N TRP A 272 -11.07 6.54 -4.42
CA TRP A 272 -10.34 5.53 -3.64
C TRP A 272 -9.58 6.13 -2.46
N ASN A 273 -9.05 7.34 -2.57
CA ASN A 273 -8.43 8.04 -1.45
C ASN A 273 -9.42 8.24 -0.29
N ALA A 274 -10.61 8.75 -0.59
CA ALA A 274 -11.65 8.93 0.43
C ALA A 274 -12.17 7.59 0.97
N TYR A 275 -12.41 6.61 0.08
CA TYR A 275 -12.86 5.27 0.45
C TYR A 275 -11.87 4.59 1.41
N VAL A 276 -10.59 4.51 1.04
CA VAL A 276 -9.57 3.84 1.84
C VAL A 276 -9.36 4.55 3.16
N ALA A 277 -9.22 5.88 3.15
CA ALA A 277 -9.02 6.64 4.38
C ALA A 277 -10.19 6.48 5.35
N ALA A 278 -11.45 6.50 4.86
CA ALA A 278 -12.63 6.38 5.72
C ALA A 278 -12.93 4.95 6.17
N THR A 279 -12.61 3.93 5.36
CA THR A 279 -13.13 2.57 5.59
C THR A 279 -12.05 1.52 5.84
N GLN A 280 -10.91 1.58 5.16
CA GLN A 280 -9.83 0.61 5.30
C GLN A 280 -8.83 1.03 6.39
N MET A 281 -8.53 2.32 6.46
CA MET A 281 -7.74 2.91 7.53
C MET A 281 -8.59 3.16 8.77
N HIS A 282 -9.93 3.25 8.62
CA HIS A 282 -10.88 3.65 9.67
C HIS A 282 -10.66 5.09 10.17
N GLY A 283 -10.25 5.98 9.28
CA GLY A 283 -10.02 7.38 9.61
C GLY A 283 -11.29 8.11 10.07
N THR A 284 -11.17 8.86 11.15
CA THR A 284 -12.28 9.61 11.74
C THR A 284 -12.42 11.02 11.17
N GLN A 285 -11.46 11.46 10.34
CA GLN A 285 -11.36 12.81 9.80
C GLN A 285 -11.62 12.87 8.29
N VAL A 286 -12.34 11.92 7.71
CA VAL A 286 -12.60 11.83 6.27
C VAL A 286 -14.09 11.72 5.98
N THR A 287 -14.56 12.49 5.00
CA THR A 287 -15.91 12.33 4.48
C THR A 287 -15.89 11.42 3.25
N PHE A 288 -16.69 10.36 3.29
CA PHE A 288 -16.93 9.46 2.17
C PHE A 288 -18.43 9.23 1.97
N TYR A 289 -18.85 9.17 0.72
CA TYR A 289 -20.25 8.89 0.37
C TYR A 289 -20.34 8.16 -0.96
N ASP A 290 -20.87 6.94 -0.94
CA ASP A 290 -21.22 6.20 -2.15
C ASP A 290 -22.55 5.44 -1.95
N PRO A 291 -23.66 5.95 -2.50
CA PRO A 291 -24.98 5.31 -2.35
C PRO A 291 -25.07 3.94 -3.03
N ARG A 292 -24.16 3.59 -3.94
CA ARG A 292 -24.12 2.24 -4.56
C ARG A 292 -23.81 1.16 -3.52
N LEU A 293 -23.14 1.51 -2.42
CA LEU A 293 -22.79 0.60 -1.32
C LEU A 293 -23.88 0.50 -0.24
N SER A 294 -25.04 1.14 -0.43
CA SER A 294 -26.13 1.13 0.55
C SER A 294 -27.12 -0.04 0.37
N ASP A 295 -27.02 -0.78 -0.73
CA ASP A 295 -27.91 -1.91 -1.02
C ASP A 295 -27.63 -3.09 -0.06
N PRO A 296 -28.56 -3.44 0.85
CA PRO A 296 -28.36 -4.52 1.81
C PRO A 296 -28.32 -5.91 1.17
N ALA A 297 -28.79 -6.09 -0.06
CA ALA A 297 -28.71 -7.36 -0.77
C ALA A 297 -27.30 -7.63 -1.28
N GLN A 298 -26.61 -6.59 -1.75
CA GLN A 298 -25.25 -6.70 -2.26
C GLN A 298 -24.20 -6.40 -1.19
N TYR A 299 -24.44 -5.41 -0.31
CA TYR A 299 -23.50 -4.92 0.70
C TYR A 299 -24.09 -4.92 2.11
N PRO A 300 -24.46 -6.09 2.65
CA PRO A 300 -25.16 -6.19 3.93
C PRO A 300 -24.37 -5.59 5.11
N VAL A 301 -23.03 -5.69 5.08
CA VAL A 301 -22.18 -5.14 6.14
C VAL A 301 -22.14 -3.60 6.04
N ALA A 302 -21.93 -3.05 4.85
CA ALA A 302 -21.89 -1.60 4.67
C ALA A 302 -23.25 -0.94 4.93
N ALA A 303 -24.35 -1.57 4.50
CA ALA A 303 -25.72 -1.07 4.76
C ALA A 303 -26.00 -1.02 6.27
N ARG A 304 -25.60 -2.04 7.03
CA ARG A 304 -25.81 -2.12 8.47
C ARG A 304 -24.90 -1.17 9.25
N SER A 305 -23.62 -1.10 8.90
CA SER A 305 -22.63 -0.27 9.61
C SER A 305 -22.71 1.22 9.23
N GLY A 306 -23.36 1.56 8.11
CA GLY A 306 -23.37 2.91 7.57
C GLY A 306 -22.05 3.35 6.92
N SER A 307 -21.09 2.43 6.71
CA SER A 307 -19.75 2.75 6.18
C SER A 307 -19.75 3.26 4.73
N TRP A 308 -20.89 3.25 4.04
CA TRP A 308 -21.11 3.88 2.75
C TRP A 308 -21.34 5.41 2.84
N ASN A 309 -21.56 5.94 4.05
CA ASN A 309 -21.89 7.35 4.30
C ASN A 309 -21.27 7.85 5.61
N THR A 310 -20.07 8.36 5.55
CA THR A 310 -19.35 8.96 6.70
C THR A 310 -19.49 10.48 6.74
N ARG A 311 -20.45 11.07 5.98
CA ARG A 311 -20.69 12.52 5.95
C ARG A 311 -21.05 13.04 7.34
N GLY A 312 -20.41 14.13 7.71
CA GLY A 312 -20.59 14.76 9.03
C GLY A 312 -19.55 14.32 10.06
N VAL A 313 -18.67 13.39 9.75
CA VAL A 313 -17.48 13.07 10.55
C VAL A 313 -16.38 14.04 10.12
N ASP A 314 -16.15 15.07 10.88
CA ASP A 314 -15.18 16.17 10.68
C ASP A 314 -14.97 16.64 9.22
N PRO A 315 -15.84 17.52 8.69
CA PRO A 315 -15.72 18.01 7.33
C PRO A 315 -14.56 19.00 7.09
N GLY A 316 -13.76 19.31 8.11
CA GLY A 316 -12.85 20.46 8.05
C GLY A 316 -11.38 20.16 7.83
N SER A 317 -10.85 19.04 8.31
CA SER A 317 -9.39 18.86 8.37
C SER A 317 -8.82 17.97 7.27
N ALA A 318 -9.53 16.96 6.83
CA ALA A 318 -8.99 15.97 5.87
C ALA A 318 -9.34 16.27 4.42
N SER A 319 -10.49 16.90 4.15
CA SER A 319 -10.88 17.26 2.77
C SER A 319 -9.86 18.15 2.07
N GLY A 320 -9.17 19.04 2.83
CA GLY A 320 -8.09 19.87 2.31
C GLY A 320 -6.76 19.14 2.08
N LYS A 321 -6.65 17.86 2.43
CA LYS A 321 -5.46 17.05 2.22
C LYS A 321 -5.61 16.11 1.01
N LEU A 322 -6.85 15.75 0.65
CA LEU A 322 -7.12 14.80 -0.43
C LEU A 322 -6.78 15.35 -1.83
N ASP A 323 -6.86 16.66 -2.04
CA ASP A 323 -6.47 17.30 -3.29
C ASP A 323 -4.94 17.24 -3.50
N ALA A 324 -4.18 17.55 -2.46
CA ALA A 324 -2.72 17.44 -2.50
C ALA A 324 -2.27 15.98 -2.63
N LEU A 325 -2.92 15.04 -1.92
CA LEU A 325 -2.68 13.61 -2.06
C LEU A 325 -2.91 13.15 -3.50
N HIS A 326 -4.05 13.52 -4.10
CA HIS A 326 -4.36 13.18 -5.48
C HIS A 326 -3.29 13.73 -6.44
N TYR A 327 -2.92 15.01 -6.28
CA TYR A 327 -1.89 15.64 -7.12
C TYR A 327 -0.56 14.89 -7.04
N TYR A 328 -0.12 14.52 -5.84
CA TYR A 328 1.10 13.73 -5.65
C TYR A 328 1.01 12.36 -6.33
N GLN A 329 -0.06 11.61 -6.12
CA GLN A 329 -0.22 10.26 -6.69
C GLN A 329 -0.20 10.27 -8.22
N VAL A 330 -0.90 11.22 -8.87
CA VAL A 330 -0.87 11.31 -10.33
C VAL A 330 0.47 11.81 -10.88
N SER A 331 1.31 12.43 -10.05
CA SER A 331 2.66 12.85 -10.44
C SER A 331 3.70 11.72 -10.39
N ILE A 332 3.38 10.58 -9.73
CA ILE A 332 4.32 9.45 -9.64
C ILE A 332 4.37 8.73 -10.99
N PRO A 333 5.50 8.76 -11.70
CA PRO A 333 5.62 8.11 -13.00
C PRO A 333 5.69 6.59 -12.84
N ALA A 334 5.21 5.85 -13.84
CA ALA A 334 5.51 4.43 -13.94
C ALA A 334 7.03 4.22 -14.06
N PRO A 335 7.62 3.29 -13.28
CA PRO A 335 9.06 3.08 -13.29
C PRO A 335 9.52 2.43 -14.59
N LYS A 336 10.63 2.94 -15.14
CA LYS A 336 11.26 2.34 -16.31
C LYS A 336 12.02 1.08 -15.92
N PRO A 337 12.01 0.02 -16.76
CA PRO A 337 12.75 -1.19 -16.46
C PRO A 337 14.27 -0.93 -16.43
N PRO A 338 15.02 -1.64 -15.57
CA PRO A 338 16.46 -1.52 -15.51
C PRO A 338 17.12 -1.84 -16.86
N LYS A 339 18.22 -1.16 -17.17
CA LYS A 339 18.97 -1.43 -18.40
C LYS A 339 19.45 -2.89 -18.42
N GLY A 340 19.12 -3.60 -19.50
CA GLY A 340 19.50 -5.00 -19.68
C GLY A 340 18.59 -6.02 -18.99
N SER A 341 17.47 -5.59 -18.43
CA SER A 341 16.47 -6.51 -17.84
C SER A 341 15.56 -7.20 -18.86
N PHE A 342 15.62 -6.80 -20.12
CA PHE A 342 14.91 -7.42 -21.24
C PHE A 342 15.74 -7.35 -22.53
N ASP A 343 15.39 -8.20 -23.53
CA ASP A 343 15.99 -8.19 -24.86
C ASP A 343 15.34 -7.07 -25.71
N ALA A 344 16.07 -6.01 -25.99
CA ALA A 344 15.57 -4.87 -26.74
C ALA A 344 15.19 -5.19 -28.19
N ALA A 345 15.90 -6.11 -28.85
CA ALA A 345 15.57 -6.52 -30.21
C ALA A 345 14.29 -7.36 -30.27
N ALA A 346 14.13 -8.29 -29.31
CA ALA A 346 12.92 -9.06 -29.14
C ALA A 346 11.74 -8.15 -28.75
N ALA A 347 11.94 -7.19 -27.84
CA ALA A 347 10.91 -6.22 -27.44
C ALA A 347 10.41 -5.37 -28.62
N ALA A 348 11.32 -4.96 -29.53
CA ALA A 348 10.93 -4.23 -30.74
C ALA A 348 10.03 -5.07 -31.67
N ARG A 349 10.32 -6.37 -31.85
CA ARG A 349 9.44 -7.28 -32.59
C ARG A 349 8.12 -7.53 -31.85
N GLY A 350 8.20 -7.75 -30.53
CA GLY A 350 7.04 -7.93 -29.65
C GLY A 350 6.07 -6.75 -29.68
N LYS A 351 6.58 -5.51 -29.80
CA LYS A 351 5.75 -4.32 -30.01
C LYS A 351 4.87 -4.44 -31.26
N THR A 352 5.40 -4.94 -32.36
CA THR A 352 4.63 -5.18 -33.57
C THR A 352 3.56 -6.25 -33.34
N VAL A 353 3.91 -7.35 -32.66
CA VAL A 353 2.95 -8.38 -32.28
C VAL A 353 1.84 -7.81 -31.41
N PHE A 354 2.18 -7.00 -30.41
CA PHE A 354 1.23 -6.33 -29.50
C PHE A 354 0.23 -5.43 -30.23
N LEU A 355 0.71 -4.62 -31.18
CA LEU A 355 -0.11 -3.65 -31.92
C LEU A 355 -1.01 -4.33 -32.96
N ASP A 356 -0.52 -5.39 -33.61
CA ASP A 356 -1.17 -5.98 -34.78
C ASP A 356 -1.81 -7.34 -34.44
N ARG A 357 -0.99 -8.39 -34.44
CA ARG A 357 -1.44 -9.78 -34.46
C ARG A 357 -2.06 -10.24 -33.14
N ALA A 358 -1.52 -9.80 -32.00
CA ALA A 358 -2.03 -10.14 -30.68
C ALA A 358 -3.21 -9.26 -30.25
N GLN A 359 -3.52 -8.18 -30.99
CA GLN A 359 -4.63 -7.24 -30.75
C GLN A 359 -4.67 -6.63 -29.34
N CYS A 360 -3.57 -6.70 -28.58
CA CYS A 360 -3.51 -6.21 -27.20
C CYS A 360 -3.80 -4.69 -27.10
N ALA A 361 -3.38 -3.94 -28.13
CA ALA A 361 -3.60 -2.49 -28.19
C ALA A 361 -5.06 -2.10 -28.40
N THR A 362 -5.97 -3.03 -28.63
CA THR A 362 -7.43 -2.77 -28.68
C THR A 362 -7.93 -2.26 -27.33
N CYS A 363 -7.46 -2.87 -26.23
CA CYS A 363 -7.77 -2.47 -24.87
C CYS A 363 -6.60 -1.72 -24.21
N HIS A 364 -5.37 -2.21 -24.38
CA HIS A 364 -4.16 -1.58 -23.81
C HIS A 364 -3.58 -0.50 -24.73
N VAL A 365 -4.30 0.62 -24.85
CA VAL A 365 -4.00 1.72 -25.78
C VAL A 365 -2.73 2.49 -25.39
N PRO A 366 -1.70 2.57 -26.24
CA PRO A 366 -0.53 3.41 -25.96
C PRO A 366 -0.87 4.91 -25.91
N PRO A 367 -0.14 5.75 -25.16
CA PRO A 367 1.07 5.44 -24.39
C PRO A 367 0.81 4.96 -22.97
N LEU A 368 -0.44 4.97 -22.51
CA LEU A 368 -0.81 4.56 -21.14
C LEU A 368 -0.97 3.04 -21.02
N TYR A 369 -1.13 2.35 -22.15
CA TYR A 369 -1.40 0.90 -22.20
C TYR A 369 -2.59 0.49 -21.33
N THR A 370 -3.63 1.33 -21.34
CA THR A 370 -4.96 1.11 -20.77
C THR A 370 -5.98 1.86 -21.61
N GLU A 371 -7.25 1.58 -21.44
CA GLU A 371 -8.31 2.31 -22.12
C GLU A 371 -8.52 3.67 -21.46
N PRO A 372 -8.55 4.75 -22.26
CA PRO A 372 -9.03 6.04 -21.79
C PRO A 372 -10.56 5.98 -21.56
N GLY A 373 -11.05 6.70 -20.56
CA GLY A 373 -12.50 6.76 -20.29
C GLY A 373 -12.96 5.75 -19.25
N TYR A 374 -14.12 5.12 -19.50
CA TYR A 374 -14.87 4.35 -18.50
C TYR A 374 -15.20 2.92 -18.95
N ALA A 375 -14.41 2.35 -19.85
CA ALA A 375 -14.62 0.98 -20.31
C ALA A 375 -14.47 -0.03 -19.15
N ILE A 376 -15.42 -0.94 -19.07
CA ILE A 376 -15.45 -2.05 -18.13
C ILE A 376 -15.73 -3.33 -18.92
N HIS A 377 -14.91 -4.35 -18.72
CA HIS A 377 -15.03 -5.64 -19.38
C HIS A 377 -15.73 -6.65 -18.47
N THR A 378 -16.60 -7.44 -19.05
CA THR A 378 -17.20 -8.57 -18.34
C THR A 378 -16.16 -9.65 -18.06
N PRO A 379 -16.35 -10.48 -17.01
CA PRO A 379 -15.49 -11.63 -16.76
C PRO A 379 -15.35 -12.56 -17.96
N ALA A 380 -16.42 -12.74 -18.74
CA ALA A 380 -16.42 -13.59 -19.93
C ALA A 380 -15.54 -13.04 -21.07
N GLU A 381 -15.52 -11.71 -21.28
CA GLU A 381 -14.66 -11.06 -22.31
C GLU A 381 -13.17 -11.27 -22.03
N ILE A 382 -12.79 -11.35 -20.77
CA ILE A 382 -11.39 -11.51 -20.38
C ILE A 382 -11.07 -12.93 -19.89
N GLY A 383 -12.04 -13.84 -19.94
CA GLY A 383 -11.87 -15.28 -19.68
C GLY A 383 -11.51 -15.64 -18.24
N ILE A 384 -12.03 -14.88 -17.24
CA ILE A 384 -11.82 -15.16 -15.82
C ILE A 384 -13.16 -15.27 -15.07
N ASP A 385 -13.12 -15.69 -13.80
CA ASP A 385 -14.32 -15.79 -12.97
C ASP A 385 -14.90 -14.40 -12.60
N SER A 386 -16.17 -14.41 -12.19
CA SER A 386 -16.91 -13.20 -11.85
C SER A 386 -16.81 -12.79 -10.39
N PHE A 387 -16.18 -13.58 -9.51
CA PHE A 387 -16.29 -13.39 -8.06
C PHE A 387 -15.98 -11.97 -7.62
N GLN A 388 -14.85 -11.42 -8.06
CA GLN A 388 -14.45 -10.06 -7.68
C GLN A 388 -15.26 -8.98 -8.41
N ALA A 389 -15.68 -9.23 -9.65
CA ALA A 389 -16.56 -8.36 -10.41
C ALA A 389 -17.95 -8.26 -9.74
N ASP A 390 -18.53 -9.38 -9.33
CA ASP A 390 -19.84 -9.44 -8.66
C ASP A 390 -19.88 -8.70 -7.32
N ARG A 391 -18.73 -8.56 -6.65
CA ARG A 391 -18.58 -7.81 -5.41
C ARG A 391 -18.48 -6.28 -5.62
N SER A 392 -18.18 -5.85 -6.82
CA SER A 392 -17.94 -4.45 -7.17
C SER A 392 -19.19 -3.79 -7.74
N PRO A 393 -19.43 -2.49 -7.50
CA PRO A 393 -20.52 -1.74 -8.12
C PRO A 393 -20.47 -1.68 -9.66
N THR A 394 -19.37 -2.03 -10.29
CA THR A 394 -19.19 -2.04 -11.75
C THR A 394 -19.52 -3.37 -12.39
N HIS A 395 -19.63 -4.45 -11.62
CA HIS A 395 -19.84 -5.82 -12.08
C HIS A 395 -18.88 -6.28 -13.20
N GLY A 396 -17.66 -5.74 -13.23
CA GLY A 396 -16.68 -6.04 -14.26
C GLY A 396 -15.26 -5.66 -13.86
N TYR A 397 -14.37 -5.72 -14.84
CA TYR A 397 -12.95 -5.41 -14.70
C TYR A 397 -12.55 -4.30 -15.65
N ARG A 398 -11.69 -3.39 -15.18
CA ARG A 398 -11.08 -2.39 -16.05
C ARG A 398 -9.85 -2.97 -16.73
N THR A 399 -9.45 -2.40 -17.86
CA THR A 399 -8.14 -2.62 -18.46
C THR A 399 -7.06 -2.03 -17.59
N SER A 400 -6.22 -2.86 -16.95
CA SER A 400 -5.13 -2.38 -16.08
C SER A 400 -4.01 -1.76 -16.92
N PRO A 401 -3.43 -0.61 -16.53
CA PRO A 401 -2.24 -0.05 -17.19
C PRO A 401 -1.08 -1.04 -17.17
N LEU A 402 -0.35 -1.16 -18.28
CA LEU A 402 0.81 -2.05 -18.38
C LEU A 402 2.14 -1.32 -18.16
N ALA A 403 2.16 0.02 -18.12
CA ALA A 403 3.38 0.76 -17.84
C ALA A 403 3.93 0.40 -16.45
N GLY A 404 5.21 0.02 -16.38
CA GLY A 404 5.85 -0.46 -15.16
C GLY A 404 5.53 -1.93 -14.82
N LEU A 405 4.98 -2.71 -15.75
CA LEU A 405 4.56 -4.10 -15.54
C LEU A 405 5.69 -5.00 -15.04
N TRP A 406 6.92 -4.71 -15.38
CA TRP A 406 8.10 -5.45 -14.94
C TRP A 406 8.24 -5.50 -13.41
N THR A 407 7.61 -4.57 -12.67
CA THR A 407 7.60 -4.56 -11.20
C THR A 407 6.60 -5.53 -10.58
N HIS A 408 5.66 -6.09 -11.37
CA HIS A 408 4.51 -6.86 -10.86
C HIS A 408 4.76 -8.36 -10.74
N GLN A 409 6.00 -8.82 -10.86
CA GLN A 409 6.31 -10.25 -10.93
C GLN A 409 6.10 -11.01 -9.60
N LYS A 410 5.99 -10.28 -8.47
CA LYS A 410 5.77 -10.86 -7.14
C LYS A 410 4.28 -11.09 -6.91
N GLY A 411 3.90 -12.32 -6.56
CA GLY A 411 2.50 -12.71 -6.30
C GLY A 411 1.66 -12.99 -7.54
N GLY A 412 2.26 -12.91 -8.74
CA GLY A 412 1.58 -13.19 -10.01
C GLY A 412 0.83 -12.01 -10.59
N PHE A 413 0.08 -12.30 -11.65
CA PHE A 413 -0.66 -11.32 -12.46
C PHE A 413 -2.17 -11.49 -12.28
N TYR A 414 -2.96 -10.51 -12.69
CA TYR A 414 -4.37 -10.30 -12.41
C TYR A 414 -4.64 -9.95 -10.94
N HIS A 415 -5.91 -9.72 -10.60
CA HIS A 415 -6.32 -9.29 -9.26
C HIS A 415 -6.02 -10.31 -8.16
N ASP A 416 -5.95 -11.58 -8.49
CA ASP A 416 -5.76 -12.69 -7.53
C ASP A 416 -4.44 -13.47 -7.71
N GLY A 417 -3.61 -13.04 -8.67
CA GLY A 417 -2.32 -13.72 -8.93
C GLY A 417 -2.45 -15.06 -9.64
N ARG A 418 -3.56 -15.32 -10.33
CA ARG A 418 -3.84 -16.62 -10.99
C ARG A 418 -2.82 -17.01 -12.05
N PHE A 419 -2.17 -16.07 -12.67
CA PHE A 419 -1.09 -16.30 -13.62
C PHE A 419 0.25 -16.01 -12.97
N ALA A 420 1.10 -17.02 -12.86
CA ALA A 420 2.39 -16.87 -12.19
C ALA A 420 3.38 -16.03 -13.02
N THR A 421 3.28 -16.11 -14.35
CA THR A 421 4.22 -15.49 -15.29
C THR A 421 3.50 -14.69 -16.37
N LEU A 422 4.25 -13.81 -17.08
CA LEU A 422 3.74 -13.13 -18.28
C LEU A 422 3.50 -14.11 -19.43
N ASP A 423 4.25 -15.20 -19.49
CA ASP A 423 3.99 -16.27 -20.48
C ASP A 423 2.61 -16.89 -20.26
N ASP A 424 2.19 -17.10 -19.00
CA ASP A 424 0.85 -17.60 -18.67
C ASP A 424 -0.24 -16.63 -19.12
N VAL A 425 -0.03 -15.32 -18.91
CA VAL A 425 -0.95 -14.27 -19.37
C VAL A 425 -1.06 -14.25 -20.89
N VAL A 426 0.07 -14.32 -21.61
CA VAL A 426 0.09 -14.35 -23.09
C VAL A 426 -0.59 -15.63 -23.61
N ASN A 427 -0.33 -16.78 -22.99
CA ASN A 427 -0.98 -18.03 -23.36
C ASN A 427 -2.48 -18.01 -23.09
N HIS A 428 -2.93 -17.39 -22.01
CA HIS A 428 -4.34 -17.22 -21.71
C HIS A 428 -5.05 -16.43 -22.82
N TYR A 429 -4.53 -15.26 -23.22
CA TYR A 429 -5.14 -14.47 -24.29
C TYR A 429 -5.01 -15.12 -25.68
N ASP A 430 -3.90 -15.80 -25.95
CA ASP A 430 -3.74 -16.59 -27.19
C ASP A 430 -4.84 -17.64 -27.33
N ALA A 431 -5.12 -18.37 -26.26
CA ALA A 431 -6.17 -19.37 -26.22
C ALA A 431 -7.59 -18.75 -26.26
N LEU A 432 -7.83 -17.72 -25.44
CA LEU A 432 -9.13 -17.06 -25.31
C LEU A 432 -9.59 -16.43 -26.63
N LEU A 433 -8.67 -15.76 -27.33
CA LEU A 433 -8.97 -15.02 -28.57
C LEU A 433 -8.66 -15.82 -29.84
N GLY A 434 -8.13 -17.03 -29.73
CA GLY A 434 -7.78 -17.89 -30.88
C GLY A 434 -6.71 -17.27 -31.78
N LEU A 435 -5.71 -16.57 -31.21
CA LEU A 435 -4.73 -15.78 -31.95
C LEU A 435 -3.74 -16.65 -32.73
N ASN A 436 -3.49 -17.87 -32.26
CA ASN A 436 -2.53 -18.81 -32.86
C ASN A 436 -1.11 -18.22 -33.01
N LEU A 437 -0.62 -17.59 -31.94
CA LEU A 437 0.72 -17.00 -31.89
C LEU A 437 1.79 -18.09 -31.89
N THR A 438 2.83 -17.90 -32.68
CA THR A 438 3.99 -18.78 -32.64
C THR A 438 4.76 -18.62 -31.32
N ALA A 439 5.54 -19.64 -30.95
CA ALA A 439 6.40 -19.58 -29.77
C ALA A 439 7.40 -18.41 -29.80
N ALA A 440 7.84 -17.98 -31.00
CA ALA A 440 8.71 -16.83 -31.16
C ALA A 440 7.94 -15.51 -30.85
N GLU A 441 6.76 -15.35 -31.41
CA GLU A 441 5.91 -14.17 -31.17
C GLU A 441 5.55 -14.03 -29.70
N LYS A 442 5.23 -15.13 -29.00
CA LYS A 442 4.95 -15.10 -27.56
C LYS A 442 6.16 -14.63 -26.74
N ARG A 443 7.35 -15.17 -27.03
CA ARG A 443 8.59 -14.72 -26.36
C ARG A 443 8.90 -13.26 -26.63
N ASP A 444 8.78 -12.81 -27.88
CA ASP A 444 9.01 -11.41 -28.26
C ASP A 444 7.98 -10.49 -27.56
N LEU A 445 6.71 -10.89 -27.48
CA LEU A 445 5.65 -10.16 -26.80
C LEU A 445 5.95 -10.01 -25.29
N VAL A 446 6.40 -11.08 -24.62
CA VAL A 446 6.81 -10.99 -23.20
C VAL A 446 7.96 -10.01 -23.01
N GLN A 447 8.96 -9.98 -23.90
CA GLN A 447 10.05 -8.99 -23.83
C GLN A 447 9.54 -7.57 -24.03
N PHE A 448 8.55 -7.35 -24.88
CA PHE A 448 7.90 -6.04 -25.01
C PHE A 448 7.16 -5.65 -23.73
N LEU A 449 6.38 -6.54 -23.14
CA LEU A 449 5.66 -6.30 -21.88
C LEU A 449 6.62 -5.95 -20.72
N LEU A 450 7.80 -6.56 -20.69
CA LEU A 450 8.85 -6.24 -19.72
C LEU A 450 9.53 -4.88 -19.99
N SER A 451 9.39 -4.33 -21.19
CA SER A 451 10.05 -3.10 -21.62
C SER A 451 9.23 -1.83 -21.38
N ILE A 452 7.96 -1.95 -20.98
CA ILE A 452 7.03 -0.82 -20.81
C ILE A 452 6.66 -0.53 -19.36
#